data_db662fe3bd0a5ea2e4fe0adf0bfee06b
#
_entry.id   db662fe3bd0a5ea2e4fe0adf0bfee06b
#
_cell.length_a   1.000
_cell.length_b   1.000
_cell.length_c   1.000
_cell.angle_alpha   90.00
_cell.angle_beta   90.00
_cell.angle_gamma   90.00
#
_symmetry.space_group_name_H-M   'P 1'
#
loop_
_entity.id
_entity.type
_entity.pdbx_description
1 polymer ?
#
loop_
_entity_poly.entity_id
_entity_poly.type
_entity_poly.pdbx_seq_one_letter_code
_entity_poly.pdbx_strand_id
1 'polypeptide(L)'
;MTRLAVLDQQIVECARCPRLVDYRQQVAHVKRRSYQDWDYWGRPVPGFGDPKAQVLLIGLAPGAHGANRTGRVFTGDRSGDFLYRALYQAGFASQPESTSRTDGLVLKNAYIGAAVRCAPPDNKPTPEEFWHCRPWLEQEIALLPNLRVVIVLGRLAFDSYLRVLKEQGLIESRSKFRFAHGRQFHTGQAQPILLCSYHPSQQNTSTGRLTAQMLQDVMDQARSIIETNVETNVPTDGVATKLR
;
A
#
# COMPACT_ATOMS: atom_id res chain seq x y z
N MET A 1 10.19 20.94 2.29
CA MET A 1 9.69 19.73 1.58
C MET A 1 10.14 18.50 2.38
N THR A 2 9.24 17.55 2.69
CA THR A 2 9.60 16.33 3.41
C THR A 2 10.40 15.39 2.50
N ARG A 3 11.17 14.43 3.09
CA ARG A 3 11.90 13.42 2.29
C ARG A 3 10.96 12.56 1.44
N LEU A 4 9.78 12.22 1.94
CA LEU A 4 8.74 11.53 1.17
C LEU A 4 8.27 12.37 -0.03
N ALA A 5 8.02 13.66 0.14
CA ALA A 5 7.61 14.52 -0.98
C ALA A 5 8.69 14.63 -2.07
N VAL A 6 9.99 14.58 -1.70
CA VAL A 6 11.10 14.53 -2.67
C VAL A 6 11.08 13.19 -3.41
N LEU A 7 10.88 12.09 -2.70
CA LEU A 7 10.78 10.75 -3.29
C LEU A 7 9.58 10.66 -4.24
N ASP A 8 8.43 11.20 -3.85
CA ASP A 8 7.22 11.24 -4.69
C ASP A 8 7.47 11.94 -6.02
N GLN A 9 8.18 13.07 -6.00
CA GLN A 9 8.54 13.80 -7.21
C GLN A 9 9.48 12.97 -8.10
N GLN A 10 10.49 12.31 -7.53
CA GLN A 10 11.39 11.43 -8.26
C GLN A 10 10.65 10.22 -8.88
N ILE A 11 9.67 9.66 -8.15
CA ILE A 11 8.82 8.58 -8.67
C ILE A 11 8.02 9.08 -9.88
N VAL A 12 7.39 10.24 -9.77
CA VAL A 12 6.55 10.83 -10.84
C VAL A 12 7.35 11.08 -12.14
N GLU A 13 8.63 11.39 -12.03
CA GLU A 13 9.54 11.64 -13.16
C GLU A 13 10.18 10.37 -13.73
N CYS A 14 9.96 9.20 -13.12
CA CYS A 14 10.59 7.95 -13.52
C CYS A 14 10.17 7.47 -14.92
N ALA A 15 11.16 7.13 -15.75
CA ALA A 15 10.97 6.60 -17.11
C ALA A 15 11.79 5.32 -17.37
N ARG A 16 12.13 4.54 -16.31
CA ARG A 16 13.04 3.38 -16.42
C ARG A 16 12.50 2.20 -17.22
N CYS A 17 11.18 2.10 -17.45
CA CYS A 17 10.52 0.96 -18.08
C CYS A 17 9.80 1.42 -19.35
N PRO A 18 10.44 1.34 -20.57
CA PRO A 18 9.82 1.86 -21.80
C PRO A 18 8.42 1.30 -22.05
N ARG A 19 8.23 -0.03 -21.94
CA ARG A 19 6.92 -0.67 -22.11
C ARG A 19 5.82 -0.08 -21.21
N LEU A 20 6.15 0.23 -19.96
CA LEU A 20 5.19 0.85 -19.03
C LEU A 20 4.98 2.33 -19.32
N VAL A 21 6.01 3.03 -19.76
CA VAL A 21 5.91 4.44 -20.20
C VAL A 21 4.93 4.54 -21.37
N ASP A 22 5.17 3.76 -22.43
CA ASP A 22 4.34 3.74 -23.62
C ASP A 22 2.90 3.37 -23.29
N TYR A 23 2.69 2.30 -22.53
CA TYR A 23 1.35 1.83 -22.20
C TYR A 23 0.56 2.84 -21.37
N ARG A 24 1.14 3.39 -20.27
CA ARG A 24 0.43 4.35 -19.41
C ARG A 24 0.07 5.65 -20.14
N GLN A 25 0.95 6.11 -21.05
CA GLN A 25 0.72 7.29 -21.89
C GLN A 25 -0.31 7.02 -22.97
N GLN A 26 -0.23 5.86 -23.66
CA GLN A 26 -1.24 5.45 -24.62
C GLN A 26 -2.64 5.38 -23.98
N VAL A 27 -2.75 4.76 -22.80
CA VAL A 27 -4.02 4.71 -22.04
C VAL A 27 -4.52 6.11 -21.70
N ALA A 28 -3.63 7.03 -21.32
CA ALA A 28 -3.98 8.40 -21.00
C ALA A 28 -4.42 9.21 -22.23
N HIS A 29 -3.89 8.91 -23.40
CA HIS A 29 -4.25 9.55 -24.66
C HIS A 29 -5.56 9.00 -25.22
N VAL A 30 -5.69 7.67 -25.34
CA VAL A 30 -6.86 7.01 -25.93
C VAL A 30 -8.09 7.12 -25.02
N LYS A 31 -7.86 7.06 -23.69
CA LYS A 31 -8.86 7.11 -22.65
C LYS A 31 -9.93 5.99 -22.78
N ARG A 32 -10.71 5.80 -21.76
CA ARG A 32 -11.94 4.97 -21.82
C ARG A 32 -13.13 5.88 -22.11
N ARG A 33 -14.09 5.43 -22.91
CA ARG A 33 -15.29 6.21 -23.28
C ARG A 33 -15.98 6.88 -22.09
N SER A 34 -16.11 6.18 -20.96
CA SER A 34 -16.73 6.72 -19.73
C SER A 34 -15.88 7.79 -19.01
N TYR A 35 -14.66 8.06 -19.47
CA TYR A 35 -13.73 9.02 -18.87
C TYR A 35 -13.09 9.94 -19.93
N GLN A 36 -13.75 10.19 -21.03
CA GLN A 36 -13.25 11.04 -22.12
C GLN A 36 -12.92 12.46 -21.66
N ASP A 37 -13.77 12.99 -20.76
CA ASP A 37 -13.64 14.35 -20.22
C ASP A 37 -12.60 14.47 -19.09
N TRP A 38 -12.00 13.36 -18.68
CA TRP A 38 -11.00 13.39 -17.64
C TRP A 38 -9.62 13.76 -18.19
N ASP A 39 -8.89 14.57 -17.46
CA ASP A 39 -7.46 14.75 -17.68
C ASP A 39 -6.70 13.62 -16.94
N TYR A 40 -6.23 12.64 -17.70
CA TYR A 40 -5.52 11.50 -17.13
C TYR A 40 -4.15 11.90 -16.63
N TRP A 41 -3.78 11.38 -15.45
CA TRP A 41 -2.46 11.56 -14.88
C TRP A 41 -1.34 11.04 -15.80
N GLY A 42 -1.45 9.80 -16.30
CA GLY A 42 -0.56 9.20 -17.29
C GLY A 42 0.93 9.12 -16.91
N ARG A 43 1.25 9.27 -15.63
CA ARG A 43 2.62 9.25 -15.06
C ARG A 43 2.73 8.15 -14.00
N PRO A 44 3.95 7.83 -13.51
CA PRO A 44 4.09 6.98 -12.33
C PRO A 44 3.30 7.52 -11.16
N VAL A 45 2.72 6.62 -10.38
CA VAL A 45 1.88 7.00 -9.24
C VAL A 45 2.70 6.86 -7.95
N PRO A 46 2.93 7.95 -7.21
CA PRO A 46 3.61 7.90 -5.92
C PRO A 46 2.75 7.22 -4.85
N GLY A 47 3.32 7.01 -3.67
CA GLY A 47 2.54 6.59 -2.52
C GLY A 47 1.61 7.69 -2.01
N PHE A 48 0.72 7.33 -1.10
CA PHE A 48 -0.25 8.26 -0.53
C PHE A 48 -0.52 7.92 0.93
N GLY A 49 -0.48 8.91 1.80
CA GLY A 49 -0.88 8.72 3.19
C GLY A 49 -0.12 9.58 4.20
N ASP A 50 -0.15 9.12 5.45
CA ASP A 50 0.47 9.78 6.60
C ASP A 50 1.99 9.49 6.63
N PRO A 51 2.86 10.51 6.59
CA PRO A 51 4.32 10.32 6.74
C PRO A 51 4.74 9.68 8.08
N LYS A 52 3.87 9.70 9.08
CA LYS A 52 4.07 9.07 10.39
C LYS A 52 3.35 7.74 10.53
N ALA A 53 2.92 7.15 9.41
CA ALA A 53 2.15 5.91 9.39
C ALA A 53 2.81 4.78 10.16
N GLN A 54 2.00 4.06 10.91
CA GLN A 54 2.36 2.78 11.53
C GLN A 54 1.92 1.58 10.67
N VAL A 55 1.02 1.81 9.70
CA VAL A 55 0.53 0.78 8.78
C VAL A 55 0.88 1.16 7.35
N LEU A 56 1.62 0.30 6.65
CA LEU A 56 1.89 0.40 5.22
C LEU A 56 1.07 -0.64 4.47
N LEU A 57 0.27 -0.22 3.51
CA LEU A 57 -0.40 -1.11 2.56
C LEU A 57 0.38 -1.15 1.24
N ILE A 58 0.66 -2.34 0.73
CA ILE A 58 1.37 -2.51 -0.55
C ILE A 58 0.46 -3.19 -1.55
N GLY A 59 0.11 -2.46 -2.63
CA GLY A 59 -0.59 -2.99 -3.80
C GLY A 59 0.36 -3.53 -4.86
N LEU A 60 -0.20 -3.99 -5.98
CA LEU A 60 0.58 -4.46 -7.11
C LEU A 60 1.08 -3.29 -7.98
N ALA A 61 0.15 -2.59 -8.59
CA ALA A 61 0.41 -1.54 -9.58
C ALA A 61 -0.83 -0.67 -9.79
N PRO A 62 -0.69 0.55 -10.37
CA PRO A 62 -1.81 1.39 -10.78
C PRO A 62 -2.71 0.69 -11.80
N GLY A 63 -4.04 0.75 -11.59
CA GLY A 63 -5.00 0.35 -12.60
C GLY A 63 -5.03 1.35 -13.77
N ALA A 64 -5.14 0.85 -15.01
CA ALA A 64 -5.08 1.66 -16.23
C ALA A 64 -6.09 2.84 -16.25
N HIS A 65 -7.32 2.60 -15.79
CA HIS A 65 -8.38 3.61 -15.72
C HIS A 65 -8.75 4.04 -14.27
N GLY A 66 -8.02 3.52 -13.26
CA GLY A 66 -8.06 3.92 -11.87
C GLY A 66 -6.93 4.88 -11.54
N ALA A 67 -5.89 4.40 -10.85
CA ALA A 67 -4.77 5.23 -10.40
C ALA A 67 -3.96 5.87 -11.54
N ASN A 68 -3.84 5.24 -12.72
CA ASN A 68 -3.22 5.87 -13.88
C ASN A 68 -4.05 7.04 -14.44
N ARG A 69 -5.36 7.07 -14.20
CA ARG A 69 -6.23 8.20 -14.51
C ARG A 69 -6.14 9.29 -13.45
N THR A 70 -6.23 8.91 -12.19
CA THR A 70 -6.40 9.88 -11.09
C THR A 70 -5.08 10.38 -10.49
N GLY A 71 -3.98 9.64 -10.66
CA GLY A 71 -2.67 9.96 -10.06
C GLY A 71 -2.56 9.64 -8.56
N ARG A 72 -3.52 8.93 -7.96
CA ARG A 72 -3.47 8.45 -6.58
C ARG A 72 -3.75 6.94 -6.50
N VAL A 73 -2.97 6.22 -5.71
CA VAL A 73 -3.10 4.76 -5.53
C VAL A 73 -4.52 4.37 -5.11
N PHE A 74 -5.05 3.28 -5.65
CA PHE A 74 -6.38 2.75 -5.37
C PHE A 74 -7.51 3.79 -5.50
N THR A 75 -7.41 4.74 -6.42
CA THR A 75 -8.39 5.83 -6.58
C THR A 75 -9.08 5.76 -7.93
N GLY A 76 -10.40 5.83 -7.90
CA GLY A 76 -11.24 5.93 -9.11
C GLY A 76 -11.50 4.60 -9.82
N ASP A 77 -11.41 3.49 -9.10
CA ASP A 77 -11.84 2.16 -9.56
C ASP A 77 -12.43 1.33 -8.42
N ARG A 78 -13.07 0.20 -8.77
CA ARG A 78 -13.75 -0.66 -7.79
C ARG A 78 -12.83 -1.24 -6.72
N SER A 79 -11.55 -1.44 -7.01
CA SER A 79 -10.58 -1.92 -6.02
C SER A 79 -10.34 -0.87 -4.94
N GLY A 80 -10.29 0.39 -5.35
CA GLY A 80 -10.22 1.54 -4.44
C GLY A 80 -11.47 1.69 -3.60
N ASP A 81 -12.64 1.66 -4.22
CA ASP A 81 -13.93 1.75 -3.50
C ASP A 81 -14.02 0.70 -2.38
N PHE A 82 -13.58 -0.52 -2.68
CA PHE A 82 -13.59 -1.62 -1.72
C PHE A 82 -12.56 -1.42 -0.60
N LEU A 83 -11.35 -0.98 -0.93
CA LEU A 83 -10.27 -0.78 0.03
C LEU A 83 -10.55 0.39 0.97
N TYR A 84 -10.94 1.55 0.43
CA TYR A 84 -11.11 2.76 1.24
C TYR A 84 -12.30 2.67 2.19
N ARG A 85 -13.35 1.90 1.87
CA ARG A 85 -14.43 1.60 2.83
C ARG A 85 -13.90 0.86 4.06
N ALA A 86 -13.07 -0.16 3.87
CA ALA A 86 -12.47 -0.90 4.98
C ALA A 86 -11.50 -0.02 5.79
N LEU A 87 -10.70 0.81 5.13
CA LEU A 87 -9.82 1.77 5.79
C LEU A 87 -10.60 2.79 6.63
N TYR A 88 -11.72 3.30 6.09
CA TYR A 88 -12.60 4.23 6.80
C TYR A 88 -13.22 3.58 8.04
N GLN A 89 -13.77 2.37 7.90
CA GLN A 89 -14.37 1.63 9.01
C GLN A 89 -13.34 1.31 10.11
N ALA A 90 -12.10 1.02 9.74
CA ALA A 90 -10.99 0.84 10.68
C ALA A 90 -10.40 2.16 11.20
N GLY A 91 -10.90 3.33 10.80
CA GLY A 91 -10.43 4.64 11.24
C GLY A 91 -9.08 5.08 10.65
N PHE A 92 -8.64 4.45 9.55
CA PHE A 92 -7.42 4.84 8.82
C PHE A 92 -7.68 5.85 7.70
N ALA A 93 -8.91 6.10 7.30
CA ALA A 93 -9.28 7.07 6.28
C ALA A 93 -10.33 8.06 6.79
N SER A 94 -10.31 9.30 6.30
CA SER A 94 -11.24 10.37 6.67
C SER A 94 -12.63 10.21 6.04
N GLN A 95 -12.73 9.44 4.96
CA GLN A 95 -13.95 9.18 4.20
C GLN A 95 -13.88 7.81 3.50
N PRO A 96 -15.01 7.19 3.18
CA PRO A 96 -15.05 5.86 2.57
C PRO A 96 -14.86 5.87 1.05
N GLU A 97 -14.96 7.02 0.39
CA GLU A 97 -14.80 7.17 -1.05
C GLU A 97 -13.42 7.73 -1.41
N SER A 98 -12.93 7.32 -2.59
CA SER A 98 -11.70 7.83 -3.19
C SER A 98 -11.89 8.01 -4.69
N THR A 99 -12.22 9.22 -5.10
CA THR A 99 -12.65 9.55 -6.47
C THR A 99 -11.60 10.28 -7.29
N SER A 100 -10.83 11.20 -6.66
CA SER A 100 -9.79 11.99 -7.31
C SER A 100 -8.66 12.33 -6.33
N ARG A 101 -7.58 12.93 -6.82
CA ARG A 101 -6.48 13.43 -5.96
C ARG A 101 -6.85 14.60 -5.07
N THR A 102 -7.94 15.28 -5.38
CA THR A 102 -8.38 16.53 -4.76
C THR A 102 -9.72 16.39 -4.04
N ASP A 103 -10.16 15.18 -3.74
CA ASP A 103 -11.45 14.87 -3.11
C ASP A 103 -11.47 15.08 -1.57
N GLY A 104 -10.37 15.56 -0.99
CA GLY A 104 -10.28 15.82 0.45
C GLY A 104 -9.96 14.58 1.30
N LEU A 105 -9.78 13.40 0.70
CA LEU A 105 -9.41 12.18 1.43
C LEU A 105 -8.04 12.35 2.11
N VAL A 106 -8.00 12.03 3.39
CA VAL A 106 -6.78 11.98 4.21
C VAL A 106 -6.67 10.59 4.84
N LEU A 107 -5.48 10.01 4.82
CA LEU A 107 -5.16 8.82 5.62
C LEU A 107 -4.57 9.24 6.97
N LYS A 108 -4.96 8.51 8.01
CA LYS A 108 -4.49 8.67 9.37
C LYS A 108 -3.76 7.42 9.79
N ASN A 109 -2.50 7.56 10.20
CA ASN A 109 -1.67 6.45 10.67
C ASN A 109 -1.49 5.30 9.65
N ALA A 110 -1.81 5.56 8.39
CA ALA A 110 -1.72 4.61 7.27
C ALA A 110 -1.07 5.26 6.04
N TYR A 111 -0.32 4.47 5.28
CA TYR A 111 0.30 4.86 4.02
C TYR A 111 0.09 3.73 2.99
N ILE A 112 -0.16 4.08 1.74
CA ILE A 112 -0.40 3.12 0.66
C ILE A 112 0.64 3.32 -0.43
N GLY A 113 1.41 2.28 -0.71
CA GLY A 113 2.33 2.20 -1.84
C GLY A 113 1.98 1.08 -2.81
N ALA A 114 2.83 0.86 -3.79
CA ALA A 114 2.69 -0.23 -4.75
C ALA A 114 4.05 -0.81 -5.14
N ALA A 115 4.08 -2.10 -5.49
CA ALA A 115 5.28 -2.78 -5.94
C ALA A 115 5.79 -2.24 -7.29
N VAL A 116 4.89 -1.78 -8.16
CA VAL A 116 5.17 -1.14 -9.44
C VAL A 116 4.41 0.18 -9.53
N ARG A 117 5.06 1.24 -10.01
CA ARG A 117 4.51 2.61 -9.99
C ARG A 117 3.75 3.02 -11.24
N CYS A 118 3.81 2.24 -12.29
CA CYS A 118 3.14 2.48 -13.57
C CYS A 118 2.09 1.41 -13.83
N ALA A 119 1.01 1.77 -14.54
CA ALA A 119 0.03 0.80 -15.02
C ALA A 119 0.67 -0.16 -16.03
N PRO A 120 0.63 -1.48 -15.81
CA PRO A 120 1.11 -2.45 -16.77
C PRO A 120 -0.04 -2.95 -17.66
N PRO A 121 0.24 -3.37 -18.92
CA PRO A 121 -0.73 -4.10 -19.72
C PRO A 121 -1.28 -5.31 -18.95
N ASP A 122 -2.60 -5.52 -19.03
CA ASP A 122 -3.32 -6.65 -18.39
C ASP A 122 -3.09 -6.79 -16.87
N ASN A 123 -2.67 -5.73 -16.19
CA ASN A 123 -2.23 -5.75 -14.78
C ASN A 123 -1.10 -6.75 -14.52
N LYS A 124 -0.22 -6.99 -15.50
CA LYS A 124 0.89 -7.94 -15.43
C LYS A 124 2.24 -7.26 -15.64
N PRO A 125 2.88 -6.77 -14.58
CA PRO A 125 4.27 -6.31 -14.65
C PRO A 125 5.21 -7.49 -14.98
N THR A 126 6.29 -7.21 -15.72
CA THR A 126 7.36 -8.19 -15.95
C THR A 126 8.30 -8.27 -14.74
N PRO A 127 9.09 -9.35 -14.61
CA PRO A 127 10.12 -9.46 -13.57
C PRO A 127 11.12 -8.29 -13.58
N GLU A 128 11.48 -7.79 -14.75
CA GLU A 128 12.37 -6.64 -14.93
C GLU A 128 11.74 -5.35 -14.40
N GLU A 129 10.45 -5.13 -14.64
CA GLU A 129 9.71 -3.97 -14.14
C GLU A 129 9.59 -3.96 -12.62
N PHE A 130 9.39 -5.13 -12.01
CA PHE A 130 9.49 -5.27 -10.56
C PHE A 130 10.89 -4.93 -10.04
N TRP A 131 11.94 -5.35 -10.74
CA TRP A 131 13.32 -5.07 -10.36
C TRP A 131 13.63 -3.56 -10.45
N HIS A 132 13.23 -2.90 -11.55
CA HIS A 132 13.41 -1.45 -11.72
C HIS A 132 12.60 -0.61 -10.71
N CYS A 133 11.43 -1.08 -10.30
CA CYS A 133 10.57 -0.35 -9.36
C CYS A 133 10.91 -0.59 -7.88
N ARG A 134 11.59 -1.69 -7.53
CA ARG A 134 11.90 -2.06 -6.15
C ARG A 134 12.60 -0.97 -5.34
N PRO A 135 13.61 -0.24 -5.87
CA PRO A 135 14.26 0.83 -5.10
C PRO A 135 13.31 1.92 -4.60
N TRP A 136 12.18 2.15 -5.29
CA TRP A 136 11.17 3.09 -4.83
C TRP A 136 10.44 2.57 -3.60
N LEU A 137 10.07 1.29 -3.59
CA LEU A 137 9.43 0.65 -2.43
C LEU A 137 10.37 0.60 -1.23
N GLU A 138 11.65 0.29 -1.42
CA GLU A 138 12.69 0.27 -0.39
C GLU A 138 12.86 1.63 0.27
N GLN A 139 12.98 2.69 -0.53
CA GLN A 139 13.11 4.06 -0.03
C GLN A 139 11.84 4.52 0.69
N GLU A 140 10.66 4.17 0.19
CA GLU A 140 9.39 4.49 0.83
C GLU A 140 9.29 3.86 2.24
N ILE A 141 9.63 2.56 2.35
CA ILE A 141 9.68 1.86 3.64
C ILE A 141 10.68 2.53 4.60
N ALA A 142 11.87 2.87 4.12
CA ALA A 142 12.91 3.51 4.93
C ALA A 142 12.53 4.92 5.41
N LEU A 143 11.62 5.60 4.70
CA LEU A 143 11.13 6.94 5.06
C LEU A 143 9.87 6.92 5.95
N LEU A 144 9.38 5.75 6.34
CA LEU A 144 8.26 5.56 7.26
C LEU A 144 8.77 4.98 8.60
N PRO A 145 9.33 5.81 9.50
CA PRO A 145 10.09 5.35 10.67
C PRO A 145 9.23 4.66 11.74
N ASN A 146 7.92 4.87 11.72
CA ASN A 146 7.01 4.35 12.74
C ASN A 146 6.30 3.06 12.33
N LEU A 147 6.71 2.43 11.21
CA LEU A 147 6.05 1.23 10.70
C LEU A 147 6.07 0.08 11.71
N ARG A 148 4.90 -0.48 11.95
CA ARG A 148 4.65 -1.62 12.83
C ARG A 148 3.94 -2.76 12.12
N VAL A 149 3.18 -2.43 11.07
CA VAL A 149 2.43 -3.39 10.26
C VAL A 149 2.63 -3.09 8.79
N VAL A 150 2.89 -4.13 8.00
CA VAL A 150 2.83 -4.10 6.54
C VAL A 150 1.71 -5.02 6.08
N ILE A 151 0.72 -4.48 5.37
CA ILE A 151 -0.37 -5.25 4.75
C ILE A 151 -0.06 -5.40 3.26
N VAL A 152 0.09 -6.64 2.79
CA VAL A 152 0.28 -6.90 1.36
C VAL A 152 -1.03 -7.33 0.72
N LEU A 153 -1.43 -6.61 -0.32
CA LEU A 153 -2.68 -6.82 -1.05
C LEU A 153 -2.43 -7.72 -2.28
N GLY A 154 -2.51 -9.05 -2.05
CA GLY A 154 -2.31 -10.07 -3.07
C GLY A 154 -0.90 -10.66 -3.12
N ARG A 155 -0.79 -11.82 -3.82
CA ARG A 155 0.43 -12.63 -3.87
C ARG A 155 1.63 -11.89 -4.45
N LEU A 156 1.45 -11.09 -5.51
CA LEU A 156 2.56 -10.38 -6.15
C LEU A 156 3.13 -9.26 -5.27
N ALA A 157 2.28 -8.56 -4.51
CA ALA A 157 2.72 -7.59 -3.52
C ALA A 157 3.49 -8.27 -2.37
N PHE A 158 3.00 -9.44 -1.90
CA PHE A 158 3.67 -10.26 -0.91
C PHE A 158 5.07 -10.69 -1.38
N ASP A 159 5.19 -11.23 -2.59
CA ASP A 159 6.46 -11.67 -3.15
C ASP A 159 7.44 -10.51 -3.33
N SER A 160 6.94 -9.31 -3.68
CA SER A 160 7.72 -8.08 -3.81
C SER A 160 8.27 -7.60 -2.45
N TYR A 161 7.44 -7.57 -1.42
CA TYR A 161 7.88 -7.18 -0.07
C TYR A 161 8.90 -8.17 0.50
N LEU A 162 8.66 -9.49 0.39
CA LEU A 162 9.63 -10.49 0.82
C LEU A 162 10.96 -10.42 0.05
N ARG A 163 10.93 -9.94 -1.20
CA ARG A 163 12.15 -9.72 -1.96
C ARG A 163 12.96 -8.55 -1.41
N VAL A 164 12.30 -7.46 -1.04
CA VAL A 164 12.94 -6.32 -0.35
C VAL A 164 13.61 -6.81 0.93
N LEU A 165 12.89 -7.54 1.78
CA LEU A 165 13.45 -8.06 3.04
C LEU A 165 14.64 -8.98 2.81
N LYS A 166 14.59 -9.84 1.78
CA LYS A 166 15.70 -10.75 1.48
C LYS A 166 16.95 -10.01 1.00
N GLU A 167 16.80 -9.02 0.13
CA GLU A 167 17.93 -8.25 -0.40
C GLU A 167 18.57 -7.36 0.64
N GLN A 168 17.81 -6.93 1.63
CA GLN A 168 18.31 -6.23 2.82
C GLN A 168 18.90 -7.18 3.88
N GLY A 169 18.90 -8.50 3.64
CA GLY A 169 19.42 -9.50 4.59
C GLY A 169 18.56 -9.71 5.84
N LEU A 170 17.32 -9.17 5.85
CA LEU A 170 16.41 -9.24 7.00
C LEU A 170 15.73 -10.60 7.13
N ILE A 171 15.67 -11.38 6.05
CA ILE A 171 15.22 -12.78 6.04
C ILE A 171 16.19 -13.65 5.25
N GLU A 172 16.44 -14.88 5.71
CA GLU A 172 17.32 -15.84 5.02
C GLU A 172 16.72 -16.36 3.73
N SER A 173 15.43 -16.73 3.76
CA SER A 173 14.73 -17.34 2.64
C SER A 173 13.27 -16.95 2.60
N ARG A 174 12.78 -16.66 1.39
CA ARG A 174 11.35 -16.39 1.13
C ARG A 174 10.49 -17.66 1.19
N SER A 175 11.06 -18.85 1.03
CA SER A 175 10.34 -20.14 1.01
C SER A 175 9.71 -20.49 2.37
N LYS A 176 10.20 -19.89 3.46
CA LYS A 176 9.61 -20.02 4.81
C LYS A 176 8.24 -19.34 4.92
N PHE A 177 7.89 -18.46 3.98
CA PHE A 177 6.66 -17.67 3.99
C PHE A 177 5.70 -18.14 2.89
N ARG A 178 4.48 -18.53 3.26
CA ARG A 178 3.45 -18.97 2.32
C ARG A 178 2.27 -18.03 2.37
N PHE A 179 2.00 -17.35 1.27
CA PHE A 179 0.87 -16.43 1.16
C PHE A 179 -0.46 -17.14 1.39
N ALA A 180 -1.25 -16.61 2.31
CA ALA A 180 -2.67 -16.93 2.49
C ALA A 180 -3.38 -15.68 3.05
N HIS A 181 -4.64 -15.48 2.71
CA HIS A 181 -5.44 -14.39 3.27
C HIS A 181 -5.55 -14.50 4.79
N GLY A 182 -5.49 -13.36 5.51
CA GLY A 182 -5.54 -13.29 6.97
C GLY A 182 -4.27 -13.78 7.68
N ARG A 183 -3.27 -14.27 6.93
CA ARG A 183 -2.06 -14.81 7.54
C ARG A 183 -1.14 -13.69 8.03
N GLN A 184 -0.59 -13.90 9.22
CA GLN A 184 0.39 -13.04 9.87
C GLN A 184 1.75 -13.70 9.91
N PHE A 185 2.82 -12.89 9.74
CA PHE A 185 4.20 -13.32 9.89
C PHE A 185 5.03 -12.31 10.68
N HIS A 186 5.91 -12.84 11.52
CA HIS A 186 7.01 -12.09 12.12
C HIS A 186 8.24 -12.30 11.25
N THR A 187 8.75 -11.23 10.63
CA THR A 187 9.89 -11.28 9.69
C THR A 187 11.22 -10.94 10.35
N GLY A 188 11.21 -10.62 11.65
CA GLY A 188 12.38 -10.31 12.48
C GLY A 188 11.98 -9.53 13.74
N GLN A 189 12.83 -9.46 14.76
CA GLN A 189 12.51 -8.78 16.03
C GLN A 189 12.17 -7.29 15.88
N ALA A 190 12.87 -6.57 15.01
CA ALA A 190 12.69 -5.15 14.77
C ALA A 190 11.92 -4.85 13.48
N GLN A 191 11.32 -5.87 12.85
CA GLN A 191 10.59 -5.70 11.61
C GLN A 191 9.08 -5.56 11.86
N PRO A 192 8.39 -4.78 11.00
CA PRO A 192 6.93 -4.72 11.04
C PRO A 192 6.31 -6.12 10.88
N ILE A 193 5.18 -6.34 11.54
CA ILE A 193 4.38 -7.54 11.34
C ILE A 193 3.82 -7.51 9.92
N LEU A 194 4.00 -8.61 9.19
CA LEU A 194 3.48 -8.78 7.83
C LEU A 194 2.10 -9.43 7.88
N LEU A 195 1.07 -8.73 7.42
CA LEU A 195 -0.28 -9.24 7.22
C LEU A 195 -0.58 -9.44 5.74
N CYS A 196 -1.30 -10.52 5.42
CA CYS A 196 -1.66 -10.87 4.05
C CYS A 196 -3.16 -10.71 3.80
N SER A 197 -3.52 -10.00 2.74
CA SER A 197 -4.89 -9.97 2.21
C SER A 197 -4.93 -10.41 0.76
N TYR A 198 -6.02 -11.06 0.32
CA TYR A 198 -6.32 -11.12 -1.10
C TYR A 198 -6.43 -9.71 -1.67
N HIS A 199 -6.08 -9.55 -2.94
CA HIS A 199 -6.19 -8.25 -3.61
C HIS A 199 -7.67 -7.85 -3.77
N PRO A 200 -8.07 -6.59 -3.47
CA PRO A 200 -9.46 -6.12 -3.60
C PRO A 200 -9.86 -5.88 -5.06
N SER A 201 -9.39 -6.72 -5.99
CA SER A 201 -9.76 -6.66 -7.40
C SER A 201 -11.22 -7.02 -7.61
N GLN A 202 -11.85 -6.47 -8.64
CA GLN A 202 -13.21 -6.82 -9.04
C GLN A 202 -13.37 -8.34 -9.18
N GLN A 203 -12.37 -9.05 -9.73
CA GLN A 203 -12.43 -10.51 -9.86
C GLN A 203 -12.58 -11.20 -8.49
N ASN A 204 -11.81 -10.80 -7.47
CA ASN A 204 -11.88 -11.44 -6.16
C ASN A 204 -13.15 -11.04 -5.40
N THR A 205 -13.61 -9.79 -5.54
CA THR A 205 -14.78 -9.30 -4.82
C THR A 205 -16.09 -9.79 -5.45
N SER A 206 -16.20 -9.85 -6.79
CA SER A 206 -17.41 -10.35 -7.46
C SER A 206 -17.58 -11.88 -7.38
N THR A 207 -16.49 -12.62 -7.18
CA THR A 207 -16.54 -14.09 -6.99
C THR A 207 -16.67 -14.51 -5.52
N GLY A 208 -16.72 -13.56 -4.59
CA GLY A 208 -16.76 -13.85 -3.15
C GLY A 208 -15.43 -14.39 -2.57
N ARG A 209 -14.35 -14.43 -3.36
CA ARG A 209 -13.03 -14.83 -2.87
C ARG A 209 -12.49 -13.87 -1.80
N LEU A 210 -12.83 -12.60 -1.91
CA LEU A 210 -12.61 -11.58 -0.89
C LEU A 210 -13.94 -10.88 -0.60
N THR A 211 -14.47 -11.06 0.60
CA THR A 211 -15.66 -10.34 1.10
C THR A 211 -15.25 -9.07 1.83
N ALA A 212 -16.23 -8.16 2.04
CA ALA A 212 -16.01 -6.94 2.83
C ALA A 212 -15.54 -7.27 4.26
N GLN A 213 -16.19 -8.26 4.90
CA GLN A 213 -15.81 -8.70 6.24
C GLN A 213 -14.38 -9.24 6.29
N MET A 214 -13.98 -10.08 5.33
CA MET A 214 -12.62 -10.61 5.26
C MET A 214 -11.56 -9.50 5.19
N LEU A 215 -11.81 -8.44 4.41
CA LEU A 215 -10.86 -7.32 4.35
C LEU A 215 -10.90 -6.49 5.63
N GLN A 216 -12.10 -6.28 6.21
CA GLN A 216 -12.27 -5.58 7.48
C GLN A 216 -11.50 -6.29 8.60
N ASP A 217 -11.58 -7.62 8.70
CA ASP A 217 -10.85 -8.41 9.71
C ASP A 217 -9.33 -8.16 9.64
N VAL A 218 -8.75 -8.02 8.42
CA VAL A 218 -7.33 -7.68 8.26
C VAL A 218 -7.03 -6.26 8.72
N MET A 219 -7.92 -5.28 8.47
CA MET A 219 -7.74 -3.91 8.93
C MET A 219 -7.85 -3.80 10.45
N ASP A 220 -8.81 -4.51 11.05
CA ASP A 220 -9.02 -4.56 12.49
C ASP A 220 -7.85 -5.25 13.21
N GLN A 221 -7.31 -6.32 12.61
CA GLN A 221 -6.08 -6.95 13.09
C GLN A 221 -4.90 -5.98 13.08
N ALA A 222 -4.72 -5.21 12.00
CA ALA A 222 -3.69 -4.19 11.93
C ALA A 222 -3.88 -3.10 13.00
N ARG A 223 -5.13 -2.67 13.22
CA ARG A 223 -5.48 -1.71 14.27
C ARG A 223 -5.12 -2.24 15.66
N SER A 224 -5.52 -3.46 15.99
CA SER A 224 -5.19 -4.11 17.27
C SER A 224 -3.68 -4.17 17.51
N ILE A 225 -2.88 -4.53 16.51
CA ILE A 225 -1.41 -4.60 16.64
C ILE A 225 -0.80 -3.23 16.98
N ILE A 226 -1.27 -2.14 16.38
CA ILE A 226 -0.73 -0.81 16.67
C ILE A 226 -1.21 -0.23 17.98
N GLU A 227 -2.38 -0.64 18.49
CA GLU A 227 -2.94 -0.20 19.77
C GLU A 227 -2.32 -0.92 20.97
N THR A 228 -2.11 -2.23 20.90
CA THR A 228 -1.61 -3.06 22.01
C THR A 228 -0.25 -2.61 22.58
N ASN A 229 0.61 -1.94 21.77
CA ASN A 229 1.92 -1.46 22.25
C ASN A 229 1.91 0.00 22.76
N VAL A 230 0.79 0.69 22.74
CA VAL A 230 0.67 2.01 23.37
C VAL A 230 0.60 1.84 24.89
N GLU A 231 -0.02 0.75 25.37
CA GLU A 231 -0.21 0.48 26.81
C GLU A 231 1.09 0.07 27.53
N THR A 232 2.07 -0.49 26.83
CA THR A 232 3.35 -0.91 27.46
C THR A 232 4.34 0.22 27.68
N ASN A 233 4.08 1.45 27.22
CA ASN A 233 4.95 2.61 27.38
C ASN A 233 4.43 3.67 28.37
N VAL A 234 3.42 3.37 29.18
CA VAL A 234 3.04 4.25 30.31
C VAL A 234 4.06 4.00 31.43
N PRO A 235 4.87 5.00 31.84
CA PRO A 235 5.72 4.86 32.99
C PRO A 235 4.80 4.67 34.23
N THR A 236 4.94 3.56 34.93
CA THR A 236 4.35 3.42 36.27
C THR A 236 5.15 4.33 37.19
N ASP A 237 4.74 5.58 37.33
CA ASP A 237 5.28 6.49 38.33
C ASP A 237 5.08 5.83 39.70
N GLY A 238 6.23 5.51 40.30
CA GLY A 238 6.30 4.84 41.60
C GLY A 238 5.63 5.66 42.70
N VAL A 239 4.57 5.13 43.21
CA VAL A 239 4.04 5.55 44.52
C VAL A 239 5.02 5.10 45.59
N ALA A 240 5.87 6.02 46.03
CA ALA A 240 6.71 5.80 47.22
C ALA A 240 5.86 5.82 48.45
N THR A 241 5.49 4.65 48.97
CA THR A 241 4.88 4.49 50.31
C THR A 241 5.96 4.69 51.37
N LYS A 242 5.95 5.88 52.01
CA LYS A 242 6.67 6.07 53.27
C LYS A 242 5.95 5.31 54.35
N LEU A 243 6.58 4.24 54.88
CA LEU A 243 6.24 3.66 56.13
C LEU A 243 6.99 4.45 57.26
N ARG A 244 6.17 4.86 58.23
CA ARG A 244 6.62 5.27 59.55
C ARG A 244 6.78 4.05 60.47
#